data_7449e21506de3a4ac0dc86873faee85c
#
_entry.id   7449e21506de3a4ac0dc86873faee85c
#
_cell.length_a   1.000
_cell.length_b   1.000
_cell.length_c   1.000
_cell.angle_alpha   90.00
_cell.angle_beta   90.00
_cell.angle_gamma   90.00
#
_symmetry.space_group_name_H-M   'P 1'
#
loop_
_entity.id
_entity.type
_entity.pdbx_description
1 polymer ?
#
loop_
_entity_poly.entity_id
_entity_poly.type
_entity_poly.pdbx_seq_one_letter_code
_entity_poly.pdbx_strand_id
1 'polypeptide(L)'
;MKMFLSVTLAGLLLAFTASADPVFGVWKTQPGNEGNYAYVEIKECDGKICGEMLKAFDSSDKEIDSKNIGRNIILGMSPKKDGKYGGGKIWAPDEDKTYRSKMKLVNENDLKVSGCIAIICRKQDWTRVK
;
A
#
# COMPACT_ATOMS: atom_id res chain seq x y z
N MET A 1 -59.04 14.42 -21.86
CA MET A 1 -58.08 14.75 -20.83
C MET A 1 -56.98 13.69 -20.85
N LYS A 2 -55.84 14.05 -21.29
CA LYS A 2 -54.69 13.18 -21.29
C LYS A 2 -53.90 13.46 -20.06
N MET A 3 -53.85 12.49 -19.14
CA MET A 3 -52.95 12.53 -18.01
C MET A 3 -51.56 12.09 -18.46
N PHE A 4 -50.65 13.00 -18.44
CA PHE A 4 -49.23 12.67 -18.60
C PHE A 4 -48.69 12.21 -17.24
N LEU A 5 -48.47 10.92 -17.13
CA LEU A 5 -47.69 10.39 -16.04
C LEU A 5 -46.21 10.68 -16.35
N SER A 6 -45.70 11.75 -15.81
CA SER A 6 -44.25 11.92 -15.77
C SER A 6 -43.69 10.89 -14.80
N VAL A 7 -43.26 9.77 -15.33
CA VAL A 7 -42.39 8.87 -14.57
C VAL A 7 -41.03 9.54 -14.54
N THR A 8 -40.82 10.30 -13.52
CA THR A 8 -39.48 10.76 -13.19
C THR A 8 -38.72 9.52 -12.72
N LEU A 9 -38.01 8.90 -13.64
CA LEU A 9 -37.03 7.91 -13.29
C LEU A 9 -35.94 8.65 -12.52
N ALA A 10 -36.10 8.71 -11.20
CA ALA A 10 -35.01 9.09 -10.32
C ALA A 10 -33.95 8.00 -10.53
N GLY A 11 -32.98 8.29 -11.41
CA GLY A 11 -31.82 7.46 -11.54
C GLY A 11 -31.15 7.40 -10.17
N LEU A 12 -31.28 6.24 -9.52
CA LEU A 12 -30.48 5.94 -8.36
C LEU A 12 -29.03 5.88 -8.86
N LEU A 13 -28.35 7.00 -8.77
CA LEU A 13 -26.91 7.02 -8.82
C LEU A 13 -26.44 6.29 -7.58
N LEU A 14 -26.31 4.98 -7.70
CA LEU A 14 -25.47 4.21 -6.81
C LEU A 14 -24.05 4.74 -7.04
N ALA A 15 -23.71 5.78 -6.29
CA ALA A 15 -22.33 6.11 -6.09
C ALA A 15 -21.74 4.88 -5.37
N PHE A 16 -21.12 3.98 -6.14
CA PHE A 16 -20.16 3.07 -5.56
C PHE A 16 -19.01 3.92 -5.05
N THR A 17 -19.16 4.41 -3.81
CA THR A 17 -17.98 4.73 -3.06
C THR A 17 -17.28 3.40 -2.88
N ALA A 18 -16.32 3.11 -3.76
CA ALA A 18 -15.35 2.09 -3.46
C ALA A 18 -14.79 2.45 -2.10
N SER A 19 -15.17 1.70 -1.06
CA SER A 19 -14.59 1.88 0.25
C SER A 19 -13.10 1.66 0.08
N ALA A 20 -12.31 2.71 0.32
CA ALA A 20 -10.87 2.60 0.27
C ALA A 20 -10.44 1.49 1.22
N ASP A 21 -9.57 0.60 0.77
CA ASP A 21 -9.02 -0.45 1.61
C ASP A 21 -8.33 0.21 2.81
N PRO A 22 -8.50 -0.31 4.04
CA PRO A 22 -7.90 0.28 5.24
C PRO A 22 -6.38 0.35 5.20
N VAL A 23 -5.71 -0.41 4.32
CA VAL A 23 -4.25 -0.34 4.16
C VAL A 23 -3.81 0.86 3.33
N PHE A 24 -4.71 1.49 2.60
CA PHE A 24 -4.38 2.66 1.79
C PHE A 24 -3.95 3.84 2.66
N GLY A 25 -2.92 4.53 2.22
CA GLY A 25 -2.37 5.69 2.89
C GLY A 25 -0.85 5.72 2.80
N VAL A 26 -0.24 6.60 3.59
CA VAL A 26 1.21 6.78 3.62
C VAL A 26 1.79 6.11 4.85
N TRP A 27 2.81 5.32 4.63
CA TRP A 27 3.46 4.51 5.65
C TRP A 27 4.94 4.83 5.74
N LYS A 28 5.45 4.87 6.97
CA LYS A 28 6.89 4.96 7.25
C LYS A 28 7.44 3.54 7.33
N THR A 29 8.45 3.25 6.52
CA THR A 29 9.11 1.95 6.54
C THR A 29 9.97 1.78 7.80
N GLN A 30 10.23 0.53 8.18
CA GLN A 30 11.23 0.25 9.20
C GLN A 30 12.60 0.72 8.70
N PRO A 31 13.39 1.40 9.55
CA PRO A 31 14.75 1.79 9.17
C PRO A 31 15.61 0.59 8.78
N GLY A 32 16.38 0.75 7.71
CA GLY A 32 17.36 -0.25 7.26
C GLY A 32 18.61 -0.26 8.13
N ASN A 33 19.62 -1.01 7.69
CA ASN A 33 20.86 -1.21 8.45
C ASN A 33 21.63 0.09 8.75
N GLU A 34 21.49 1.10 7.88
CA GLU A 34 22.12 2.40 8.05
C GLU A 34 21.19 3.44 8.70
N GLY A 35 19.99 3.01 9.10
CA GLY A 35 18.99 3.86 9.71
C GLY A 35 18.16 4.68 8.73
N ASN A 36 18.36 4.52 7.43
CA ASN A 36 17.55 5.19 6.40
C ASN A 36 16.17 4.54 6.30
N TYR A 37 15.16 5.35 6.02
CA TYR A 37 13.79 4.90 5.82
C TYR A 37 13.09 5.71 4.73
N ALA A 38 11.88 5.30 4.38
CA ALA A 38 11.11 5.94 3.35
C ALA A 38 9.65 6.12 3.78
N TYR A 39 8.97 7.07 3.13
CA TYR A 39 7.52 7.13 3.10
C TYR A 39 7.04 6.44 1.83
N VAL A 40 6.10 5.53 1.99
CA VAL A 40 5.52 4.73 0.91
C VAL A 40 4.02 4.94 0.91
N GLU A 41 3.47 5.33 -0.24
CA GLU A 41 2.03 5.40 -0.43
C GLU A 41 1.51 4.06 -0.92
N ILE A 42 0.64 3.44 -0.12
CA ILE A 42 -0.08 2.23 -0.51
C ILE A 42 -1.40 2.65 -1.11
N LYS A 43 -1.67 2.17 -2.32
CA LYS A 43 -2.81 2.57 -3.15
C LYS A 43 -3.21 1.47 -4.12
N GLU A 44 -4.32 1.69 -4.82
CA GLU A 44 -4.73 0.82 -5.91
C GLU A 44 -3.89 1.08 -7.16
N CYS A 45 -3.47 0.00 -7.82
CA CYS A 45 -2.80 0.01 -9.12
C CYS A 45 -3.38 -1.11 -9.98
N ASP A 46 -4.15 -0.78 -11.00
CA ASP A 46 -4.70 -1.73 -11.96
C ASP A 46 -5.43 -2.94 -11.32
N GLY A 47 -6.27 -2.66 -10.32
CA GLY A 47 -7.05 -3.68 -9.62
C GLY A 47 -6.27 -4.47 -8.56
N LYS A 48 -5.01 -4.14 -8.35
CA LYS A 48 -4.14 -4.68 -7.30
C LYS A 48 -3.70 -3.57 -6.35
N ILE A 49 -2.98 -3.92 -5.31
CA ILE A 49 -2.44 -2.97 -4.36
C ILE A 49 -0.94 -2.83 -4.60
N CYS A 50 -0.49 -1.60 -4.72
CA CYS A 50 0.93 -1.26 -4.86
C CYS A 50 1.36 -0.28 -3.77
N GLY A 51 2.68 -0.11 -3.63
CA GLY A 51 3.27 0.86 -2.73
C GLY A 51 4.37 1.64 -3.43
N GLU A 52 4.16 2.95 -3.59
CA GLU A 52 5.09 3.86 -4.27
C GLU A 52 5.94 4.61 -3.26
N MET A 53 7.26 4.65 -3.49
CA MET A 53 8.15 5.47 -2.66
C MET A 53 7.93 6.95 -2.95
N LEU A 54 7.52 7.70 -1.92
CA LEU A 54 7.26 9.14 -2.01
C LEU A 54 8.45 9.98 -1.59
N LYS A 55 9.11 9.59 -0.51
CA LYS A 55 10.21 10.32 0.13
C LYS A 55 11.19 9.35 0.76
N ALA A 56 12.43 9.77 0.87
CA ALA A 56 13.46 9.05 1.58
C ALA A 56 14.11 9.95 2.65
N PHE A 57 14.53 9.33 3.76
CA PHE A 57 15.11 10.02 4.91
C PHE A 57 16.36 9.28 5.39
N ASP A 58 17.31 10.04 5.93
CA ASP A 58 18.48 9.46 6.57
C ASP A 58 18.20 9.13 8.05
N SER A 59 19.21 8.61 8.76
CA SER A 59 19.10 8.24 10.16
C SER A 59 18.90 9.42 11.12
N SER A 60 19.10 10.64 10.64
CA SER A 60 18.87 11.89 11.40
C SER A 60 17.51 12.51 11.06
N ASP A 61 16.62 11.76 10.42
CA ASP A 61 15.29 12.20 9.98
C ASP A 61 15.32 13.35 8.96
N LYS A 62 16.44 13.51 8.27
CA LYS A 62 16.58 14.49 7.21
C LYS A 62 16.13 13.89 5.89
N GLU A 63 15.26 14.60 5.16
CA GLU A 63 14.87 14.18 3.81
C GLU A 63 16.07 14.24 2.87
N ILE A 64 16.26 13.15 2.13
CA ILE A 64 17.36 13.01 1.18
C ILE A 64 16.81 12.70 -0.21
N ASP A 65 17.60 13.05 -1.24
CA ASP A 65 17.29 12.67 -2.60
C ASP A 65 17.49 11.16 -2.79
N SER A 66 16.65 10.57 -3.61
CA SER A 66 16.77 9.17 -4.00
C SER A 66 16.26 8.99 -5.42
N LYS A 67 17.01 8.24 -6.21
CA LYS A 67 16.59 7.84 -7.57
C LYS A 67 15.38 6.90 -7.56
N ASN A 68 15.01 6.39 -6.39
CA ASN A 68 13.91 5.45 -6.23
C ASN A 68 12.56 6.13 -5.93
N ILE A 69 12.54 7.45 -5.79
CA ILE A 69 11.29 8.21 -5.63
C ILE A 69 10.41 7.98 -6.87
N GLY A 70 9.14 7.65 -6.64
CA GLY A 70 8.19 7.31 -7.69
C GLY A 70 8.19 5.85 -8.10
N ARG A 71 9.11 5.04 -7.58
CA ARG A 71 9.16 3.61 -7.87
C ARG A 71 8.20 2.83 -6.97
N ASN A 72 7.49 1.87 -7.55
CA ASN A 72 6.69 0.92 -6.78
C ASN A 72 7.60 -0.12 -6.13
N ILE A 73 7.61 -0.14 -4.80
CA ILE A 73 8.36 -1.13 -4.02
C ILE A 73 7.47 -2.29 -3.55
N ILE A 74 6.17 -2.07 -3.40
CA ILE A 74 5.17 -3.12 -3.22
C ILE A 74 4.43 -3.28 -4.55
N LEU A 75 4.30 -4.51 -5.01
CA LEU A 75 3.79 -4.84 -6.34
C LEU A 75 2.73 -5.93 -6.25
N GLY A 76 1.59 -5.70 -6.90
CA GLY A 76 0.61 -6.74 -7.17
C GLY A 76 -0.01 -7.43 -5.96
N MET A 77 -0.13 -6.74 -4.84
CA MET A 77 -0.70 -7.28 -3.61
C MET A 77 -2.22 -7.39 -3.71
N SER A 78 -2.80 -8.42 -3.13
CA SER A 78 -4.26 -8.63 -3.09
C SER A 78 -4.75 -8.81 -1.65
N PRO A 79 -5.94 -8.27 -1.33
CA PRO A 79 -6.55 -8.51 -0.03
C PRO A 79 -6.85 -10.00 0.17
N LYS A 80 -6.64 -10.46 1.39
CA LYS A 80 -7.01 -11.78 1.89
C LYS A 80 -7.93 -11.61 3.11
N LYS A 81 -8.18 -12.68 3.86
CA LYS A 81 -8.98 -12.63 5.08
C LYS A 81 -8.22 -11.96 6.22
N ASP A 82 -8.97 -11.36 7.17
CA ASP A 82 -8.46 -10.94 8.48
C ASP A 82 -7.30 -9.94 8.43
N GLY A 83 -7.42 -8.92 7.56
CA GLY A 83 -6.40 -7.88 7.44
C GLY A 83 -5.12 -8.32 6.78
N LYS A 84 -5.12 -9.49 6.15
CA LYS A 84 -3.96 -10.03 5.43
C LYS A 84 -3.99 -9.63 3.96
N TYR A 85 -2.80 -9.52 3.39
CA TYR A 85 -2.57 -9.24 1.97
C TYR A 85 -1.50 -10.19 1.46
N GLY A 86 -1.64 -10.68 0.25
CA GLY A 86 -0.70 -11.64 -0.30
C GLY A 86 -0.69 -11.69 -1.81
N GLY A 87 0.09 -12.61 -2.35
CA GLY A 87 0.23 -12.82 -3.79
C GLY A 87 1.05 -11.75 -4.50
N GLY A 88 1.64 -10.82 -3.76
CA GLY A 88 2.44 -9.75 -4.31
C GLY A 88 3.93 -9.94 -4.14
N LYS A 89 4.66 -8.89 -4.46
CA LYS A 89 6.13 -8.85 -4.38
C LYS A 89 6.58 -7.56 -3.73
N ILE A 90 7.78 -7.59 -3.16
CA ILE A 90 8.48 -6.44 -2.64
C ILE A 90 9.86 -6.33 -3.31
N TRP A 91 10.17 -5.12 -3.79
CA TRP A 91 11.50 -4.80 -4.27
C TRP A 91 12.29 -4.16 -3.12
N ALA A 92 13.45 -4.73 -2.83
CA ALA A 92 14.34 -4.25 -1.77
C ALA A 92 15.41 -3.32 -2.38
N PRO A 93 15.36 -2.00 -2.09
CA PRO A 93 16.30 -1.04 -2.68
C PRO A 93 17.77 -1.35 -2.40
N ASP A 94 18.06 -1.80 -1.18
CA ASP A 94 19.45 -2.04 -0.74
C ASP A 94 20.10 -3.22 -1.46
N GLU A 95 19.31 -4.15 -1.96
CA GLU A 95 19.80 -5.38 -2.59
C GLU A 95 19.52 -5.39 -4.10
N ASP A 96 18.69 -4.49 -4.60
CA ASP A 96 18.13 -4.51 -5.95
C ASP A 96 17.56 -5.90 -6.32
N LYS A 97 16.79 -6.46 -5.39
CA LYS A 97 16.14 -7.77 -5.54
C LYS A 97 14.66 -7.68 -5.22
N THR A 98 13.90 -8.50 -5.91
CA THR A 98 12.45 -8.64 -5.72
C THR A 98 12.15 -9.97 -5.05
N TYR A 99 11.37 -9.90 -3.98
CA TYR A 99 10.96 -11.06 -3.20
C TYR A 99 9.44 -11.22 -3.23
N ARG A 100 8.95 -12.45 -3.05
CA ARG A 100 7.54 -12.64 -2.74
C ARG A 100 7.23 -11.88 -1.45
N SER A 101 6.05 -11.30 -1.39
CA SER A 101 5.67 -10.46 -0.25
C SER A 101 4.26 -10.77 0.22
N LYS A 102 4.07 -10.60 1.51
CA LYS A 102 2.76 -10.58 2.15
C LYS A 102 2.75 -9.47 3.20
N MET A 103 1.56 -9.03 3.54
CA MET A 103 1.38 -7.99 4.55
C MET A 103 0.27 -8.38 5.52
N LYS A 104 0.29 -7.79 6.70
CA LYS A 104 -0.79 -7.86 7.66
C LYS A 104 -1.02 -6.50 8.31
N LEU A 105 -2.21 -5.97 8.16
CA LEU A 105 -2.66 -4.78 8.88
C LEU A 105 -3.07 -5.21 10.29
N VAL A 106 -2.25 -4.88 11.28
CA VAL A 106 -2.47 -5.28 12.67
C VAL A 106 -3.52 -4.38 13.32
N ASN A 107 -3.43 -3.10 13.05
CA ASN A 107 -4.39 -2.06 13.44
C ASN A 107 -4.24 -0.87 12.48
N GLU A 108 -4.97 0.22 12.71
CA GLU A 108 -4.93 1.40 11.85
C GLU A 108 -3.53 1.94 11.58
N ASN A 109 -2.62 1.79 12.55
CA ASN A 109 -1.31 2.46 12.53
C ASN A 109 -0.13 1.52 12.34
N ASP A 110 -0.36 0.21 12.37
CA ASP A 110 0.70 -0.78 12.31
C ASP A 110 0.48 -1.80 11.19
N LEU A 111 1.46 -1.88 10.30
CA LEU A 111 1.48 -2.79 9.18
C LEU A 111 2.73 -3.66 9.24
N LYS A 112 2.55 -4.96 9.20
CA LYS A 112 3.65 -5.92 9.03
C LYS A 112 3.83 -6.18 7.54
N VAL A 113 5.04 -5.93 7.04
CA VAL A 113 5.39 -6.17 5.64
C VAL A 113 6.50 -7.22 5.59
N SER A 114 6.29 -8.29 4.85
CA SER A 114 7.26 -9.40 4.78
C SER A 114 7.78 -9.58 3.38
N GLY A 115 9.08 -9.86 3.28
CA GLY A 115 9.72 -10.40 2.08
C GLY A 115 10.11 -11.86 2.33
N CYS A 116 9.82 -12.74 1.39
CA CYS A 116 9.97 -14.17 1.57
C CYS A 116 10.88 -14.80 0.52
N ILE A 117 11.79 -15.65 0.97
CA ILE A 117 12.58 -16.58 0.13
C ILE A 117 12.17 -17.99 0.54
N ALA A 118 11.58 -18.76 -0.38
CA ALA A 118 10.99 -20.06 -0.08
C ALA A 118 10.01 -19.92 1.09
N ILE A 119 10.20 -20.65 2.18
CA ILE A 119 9.33 -20.59 3.37
C ILE A 119 9.79 -19.58 4.43
N ILE A 120 10.95 -18.97 4.22
CA ILE A 120 11.52 -18.01 5.18
C ILE A 120 11.08 -16.61 4.83
N CYS A 121 10.34 -15.97 5.76
CA CYS A 121 9.87 -14.61 5.62
C CYS A 121 10.50 -13.71 6.68
N ARG A 122 10.98 -12.54 6.26
CA ARG A 122 11.45 -11.48 7.16
C ARG A 122 10.42 -10.39 7.23
N LYS A 123 9.99 -10.05 8.45
CA LYS A 123 9.00 -9.01 8.71
C LYS A 123 9.67 -7.68 8.97
N GLN A 124 9.03 -6.63 8.47
CA GLN A 124 9.31 -5.25 8.85
C GLN A 124 8.05 -4.64 9.46
N ASP A 125 8.25 -3.74 10.40
CA ASP A 125 7.19 -2.96 11.01
C ASP A 125 7.10 -1.60 10.33
N TRP A 126 5.98 -1.35 9.63
CA TRP A 126 5.70 -0.06 9.05
C TRP A 126 4.67 0.66 9.89
N THR A 127 4.83 1.96 10.05
CA THR A 127 3.91 2.79 10.84
C THR A 127 3.21 3.81 9.96
N ARG A 128 1.93 4.06 10.25
CA ARG A 128 1.13 4.98 9.45
C ARG A 128 1.58 6.42 9.67
N VAL A 129 1.75 7.15 8.57
CA VAL A 129 1.96 8.60 8.56
C VAL A 129 0.62 9.31 8.37
N LYS A 130 -0.17 8.85 7.42
CA LYS A 130 -1.54 9.36 7.16
C LYS A 130 -2.35 8.47 6.24
#